data_b033c10ff91003e289d7f39ade82a6a3
#
_entry.id   b033c10ff91003e289d7f39ade82a6a3
#
_cell.length_a   1.000
_cell.length_b   1.000
_cell.length_c   1.000
_cell.angle_alpha   90.00
_cell.angle_beta   90.00
_cell.angle_gamma   90.00
#
_symmetry.space_group_name_H-M   'P 1'
#
loop_
_entity.id
_entity.type
_entity.pdbx_description
1 polymer ?
#
loop_
_entity_poly.entity_id
_entity_poly.type
_entity_poly.pdbx_seq_one_letter_code
_entity_poly.pdbx_strand_id
1 'polypeptide(L)'
;ALPPPQNRWDRGRRGPEELSRPRFREVLEHQRKLRREDRFYSLAVFERTSGALVGGASLMDVMRGLAQAAFLGWFVHSPFWRRGYGKEAVRALIDIGFRDVGLHRLEAGIEPENRRSILLARSLGLRKEGLKRRAVFLRDTWVDLGVYAVTCEDVGIPWKGMAKPSPR
;
A
#
# COMPACT_ATOMS: atom_id res chain seq x y z
N ALA A 1 11.46 -19.32 -8.70
CA ALA A 1 11.32 -19.17 -7.25
C ALA A 1 11.99 -17.88 -6.80
N LEU A 2 11.36 -17.12 -5.89
CA LEU A 2 11.97 -15.92 -5.31
C LEU A 2 13.17 -16.31 -4.44
N PRO A 3 14.25 -15.52 -4.41
CA PRO A 3 15.39 -15.74 -3.52
C PRO A 3 14.95 -15.61 -2.05
N PRO A 4 15.76 -16.04 -1.08
CA PRO A 4 15.51 -15.80 0.33
C PRO A 4 15.43 -14.30 0.62
N PRO A 5 14.70 -13.90 1.70
CA PRO A 5 14.57 -12.48 2.06
C PRO A 5 15.96 -11.86 2.32
N GLN A 6 16.18 -10.69 1.76
CA GLN A 6 17.44 -9.94 1.93
C GLN A 6 17.50 -9.14 3.24
N ASN A 7 16.36 -8.83 3.81
CA ASN A 7 16.23 -8.14 5.09
C ASN A 7 14.82 -8.34 5.68
N ARG A 8 14.60 -7.83 6.89
CA ARG A 8 13.34 -8.00 7.64
C ARG A 8 12.10 -7.37 6.98
N TRP A 9 12.24 -6.50 5.98
CA TRP A 9 11.12 -5.92 5.23
C TRP A 9 10.87 -6.61 3.89
N ASP A 10 11.73 -7.52 3.49
CA ASP A 10 11.51 -8.31 2.28
C ASP A 10 10.47 -9.39 2.59
N ARG A 11 9.40 -9.42 1.83
CA ARG A 11 8.42 -10.50 1.91
C ARG A 11 9.04 -11.75 1.32
N GLY A 12 9.66 -12.57 2.18
CA GLY A 12 10.28 -13.83 1.80
C GLY A 12 9.32 -14.83 1.16
N ARG A 13 9.83 -16.02 0.93
CA ARG A 13 9.03 -17.13 0.41
C ARG A 13 7.90 -17.46 1.37
N ARG A 14 6.69 -17.54 0.86
CA ARG A 14 5.57 -18.14 1.57
C ARG A 14 5.72 -19.67 1.55
N GLY A 15 5.22 -20.33 2.58
CA GLY A 15 5.18 -21.77 2.65
C GLY A 15 4.31 -22.38 1.53
N PRO A 16 4.49 -23.67 1.21
CA PRO A 16 3.72 -24.35 0.16
C PRO A 16 2.21 -24.25 0.35
N GLU A 17 1.74 -24.27 1.58
CA GLU A 17 0.31 -24.14 1.92
C GLU A 17 -0.24 -22.77 1.55
N GLU A 18 0.51 -21.70 1.84
CA GLU A 18 0.15 -20.32 1.51
C GLU A 18 0.14 -20.04 0.00
N LEU A 19 0.91 -20.84 -0.77
CA LEU A 19 1.02 -20.76 -2.22
C LEU A 19 0.04 -21.69 -2.94
N SER A 20 -0.79 -22.43 -2.21
CA SER A 20 -1.76 -23.34 -2.81
C SER A 20 -2.83 -22.56 -3.60
N ARG A 21 -3.29 -23.13 -4.72
CA ARG A 21 -4.35 -22.50 -5.54
C ARG A 21 -5.65 -22.26 -4.74
N PRO A 22 -6.14 -23.19 -3.89
CA PRO A 22 -7.31 -22.93 -3.07
C PRO A 22 -7.12 -21.72 -2.17
N ARG A 23 -5.99 -21.64 -1.43
CA ARG A 23 -5.71 -20.51 -0.54
C ARG A 23 -5.60 -19.19 -1.30
N PHE A 24 -5.01 -19.19 -2.49
CA PHE A 24 -4.94 -18.01 -3.32
C PHE A 24 -6.34 -17.53 -3.77
N ARG A 25 -7.25 -18.45 -4.12
CA ARG A 25 -8.65 -18.11 -4.45
C ARG A 25 -9.37 -17.47 -3.27
N GLU A 26 -9.26 -18.05 -2.09
CA GLU A 26 -9.85 -17.49 -0.86
C GLU A 26 -9.37 -16.05 -0.62
N VAL A 27 -8.07 -15.80 -0.74
CA VAL A 27 -7.49 -14.46 -0.60
C VAL A 27 -8.07 -13.50 -1.63
N LEU A 28 -8.16 -13.91 -2.90
CA LEU A 28 -8.73 -13.09 -3.97
C LEU A 28 -10.22 -12.80 -3.74
N GLU A 29 -11.00 -13.79 -3.33
CA GLU A 29 -12.42 -13.61 -3.02
C GLU A 29 -12.63 -12.65 -1.85
N HIS A 30 -11.84 -12.80 -0.80
CA HIS A 30 -11.85 -11.89 0.34
C HIS A 30 -11.49 -10.46 -0.09
N GLN A 31 -10.42 -10.27 -0.85
CA GLN A 31 -10.04 -8.96 -1.36
C GLN A 31 -11.09 -8.35 -2.29
N ARG A 32 -11.74 -9.15 -3.15
CA ARG A 32 -12.85 -8.71 -3.99
C ARG A 32 -14.04 -8.26 -3.16
N LYS A 33 -14.37 -8.98 -2.08
CA LYS A 33 -15.43 -8.58 -1.13
C LYS A 33 -15.09 -7.23 -0.51
N LEU A 34 -13.91 -7.08 0.09
CA LEU A 34 -13.48 -5.83 0.71
C LEU A 34 -13.46 -4.64 -0.28
N ARG A 35 -13.10 -4.89 -1.55
CA ARG A 35 -13.17 -3.87 -2.59
C ARG A 35 -14.61 -3.45 -2.90
N ARG A 36 -15.56 -4.40 -2.99
CA ARG A 36 -16.99 -4.08 -3.17
C ARG A 36 -17.57 -3.31 -1.99
N GLU A 37 -17.04 -3.56 -0.79
CA GLU A 37 -17.40 -2.85 0.44
C GLU A 37 -16.65 -1.51 0.59
N ASP A 38 -15.86 -1.11 -0.41
CA ASP A 38 -15.06 0.12 -0.39
C ASP A 38 -14.08 0.21 0.80
N ARG A 39 -13.52 -0.91 1.23
CA ARG A 39 -12.66 -1.01 2.42
C ARG A 39 -11.19 -1.25 2.10
N PHE A 40 -10.92 -1.89 0.96
CA PHE A 40 -9.57 -2.34 0.61
C PHE A 40 -9.39 -2.47 -0.89
N TYR A 41 -8.34 -1.88 -1.44
CA TYR A 41 -7.97 -2.00 -2.85
C TYR A 41 -6.57 -2.58 -2.96
N SER A 42 -6.46 -3.80 -3.46
CA SER A 42 -5.18 -4.49 -3.67
C SER A 42 -4.85 -4.59 -5.14
N LEU A 43 -3.64 -4.22 -5.50
CA LEU A 43 -3.09 -4.23 -6.85
C LEU A 43 -1.84 -5.09 -6.90
N ALA A 44 -1.77 -5.98 -7.88
CA ALA A 44 -0.54 -6.66 -8.23
C ALA A 44 0.25 -5.81 -9.23
N VAL A 45 1.56 -5.76 -9.07
CA VAL A 45 2.47 -4.99 -9.92
C VAL A 45 3.27 -5.97 -10.79
N PHE A 46 3.14 -5.83 -12.10
CA PHE A 46 3.82 -6.68 -13.07
C PHE A 46 4.83 -5.87 -13.89
N GLU A 47 5.98 -6.48 -14.17
CA GLU A 47 6.90 -5.95 -15.15
C GLU A 47 6.30 -6.07 -16.55
N ARG A 48 6.22 -4.96 -17.26
CA ARG A 48 5.50 -4.89 -18.53
C ARG A 48 6.10 -5.77 -19.63
N THR A 49 7.41 -5.90 -19.66
CA THR A 49 8.14 -6.63 -20.71
C THR A 49 8.14 -8.14 -20.52
N SER A 50 8.28 -8.61 -19.29
CA SER A 50 8.38 -10.05 -18.97
C SER A 50 7.08 -10.65 -18.43
N GLY A 51 6.14 -9.81 -18.00
CA GLY A 51 4.96 -10.26 -17.27
C GLY A 51 5.25 -10.77 -15.84
N ALA A 52 6.47 -10.58 -15.35
CA ALA A 52 6.85 -11.05 -14.03
C ALA A 52 6.14 -10.25 -12.92
N LEU A 53 5.67 -10.94 -11.88
CA LEU A 53 5.12 -10.30 -10.68
C LEU A 53 6.25 -9.64 -9.89
N VAL A 54 6.25 -8.31 -9.86
CA VAL A 54 7.28 -7.48 -9.22
C VAL A 54 6.98 -7.23 -7.75
N GLY A 55 5.70 -7.08 -7.41
CA GLY A 55 5.29 -6.70 -6.06
C GLY A 55 3.80 -6.42 -5.96
N GLY A 56 3.42 -5.62 -4.99
CA GLY A 56 2.04 -5.20 -4.81
C GLY A 56 1.94 -3.84 -4.13
N ALA A 57 0.78 -3.20 -4.31
CA ALA A 57 0.43 -1.95 -3.69
C ALA A 57 -1.06 -1.99 -3.27
N SER A 58 -1.41 -1.34 -2.17
CA SER A 58 -2.79 -1.38 -1.66
C SER A 58 -3.19 -0.11 -0.94
N LEU A 59 -4.48 0.25 -1.07
CA LEU A 59 -5.19 1.14 -0.17
C LEU A 59 -5.88 0.27 0.87
N MET A 60 -5.59 0.50 2.13
CA MET A 60 -6.09 -0.29 3.26
C MET A 60 -6.94 0.60 4.15
N ASP A 61 -7.92 -0.01 4.81
CA ASP A 61 -8.78 0.64 5.81
C ASP A 61 -9.34 1.98 5.30
N VAL A 62 -10.03 1.91 4.16
CA VAL A 62 -10.68 3.10 3.58
C VAL A 62 -11.67 3.68 4.57
N MET A 63 -11.43 4.90 5.00
CA MET A 63 -12.24 5.67 5.92
C MET A 63 -13.04 6.72 5.16
N ARG A 64 -14.35 6.56 5.13
CA ARG A 64 -15.28 7.55 4.58
C ARG A 64 -15.73 8.56 5.65
N GLY A 65 -16.78 9.28 5.42
CA GLY A 65 -17.28 10.33 6.30
C GLY A 65 -16.31 11.51 6.35
N LEU A 66 -15.93 11.94 7.53
CA LEU A 66 -15.10 13.14 7.71
C LEU A 66 -13.63 12.94 7.33
N ALA A 67 -13.13 11.71 7.34
CA ALA A 67 -11.71 11.43 7.10
C ALA A 67 -11.36 11.39 5.61
N GLN A 68 -12.19 10.75 4.78
CA GLN A 68 -11.93 10.52 3.35
C GLN A 68 -10.49 10.10 3.08
N ALA A 69 -10.03 9.07 3.81
CA ALA A 69 -8.64 8.67 3.86
C ALA A 69 -8.44 7.16 3.72
N ALA A 70 -7.22 6.73 3.43
CA ALA A 70 -6.80 5.34 3.49
C ALA A 70 -5.31 5.23 3.84
N PHE A 71 -4.91 4.03 4.29
CA PHE A 71 -3.51 3.71 4.44
C PHE A 71 -2.93 3.15 3.15
N LEU A 72 -1.72 3.61 2.82
CA LEU A 72 -0.91 3.11 1.71
C LEU A 72 -0.04 1.95 2.20
N GLY A 73 -0.10 0.82 1.50
CA GLY A 73 0.82 -0.29 1.66
C GLY A 73 1.50 -0.64 0.33
N TRP A 74 2.78 -1.01 0.37
CA TRP A 74 3.49 -1.47 -0.81
C TRP A 74 4.62 -2.44 -0.47
N PHE A 75 4.96 -3.26 -1.42
CA PHE A 75 6.17 -4.06 -1.39
C PHE A 75 6.65 -4.34 -2.81
N VAL A 76 7.95 -4.53 -2.94
CA VAL A 76 8.60 -4.99 -4.18
C VAL A 76 9.51 -6.17 -3.82
N HIS A 77 9.45 -7.23 -4.58
CA HIS A 77 10.32 -8.38 -4.38
C HIS A 77 11.79 -8.02 -4.64
N SER A 78 12.69 -8.55 -3.83
CA SER A 78 14.11 -8.17 -3.82
C SER A 78 14.83 -8.20 -5.16
N PRO A 79 14.57 -9.15 -6.10
CA PRO A 79 15.19 -9.13 -7.43
C PRO A 79 14.88 -7.89 -8.27
N PHE A 80 13.83 -7.16 -7.90
CA PHE A 80 13.35 -5.98 -8.63
C PHE A 80 13.65 -4.65 -7.93
N TRP A 81 14.41 -4.67 -6.83
CA TRP A 81 14.78 -3.44 -6.13
C TRP A 81 15.69 -2.55 -6.97
N ARG A 82 15.69 -1.24 -6.65
CA ARG A 82 16.50 -0.20 -7.31
C ARG A 82 16.23 0.01 -8.81
N ARG A 83 15.13 -0.56 -9.32
CA ARG A 83 14.69 -0.45 -10.73
C ARG A 83 13.52 0.51 -10.94
N GLY A 84 13.14 1.28 -9.91
CA GLY A 84 12.07 2.29 -10.00
C GLY A 84 10.65 1.77 -9.77
N TYR A 85 10.40 0.46 -9.80
CA TYR A 85 9.06 -0.13 -9.71
C TYR A 85 8.26 0.31 -8.47
N GLY A 86 8.89 0.40 -7.30
CA GLY A 86 8.21 0.85 -6.09
C GLY A 86 7.68 2.28 -6.22
N LYS A 87 8.47 3.18 -6.81
CA LYS A 87 8.07 4.57 -7.01
C LYS A 87 6.93 4.68 -8.00
N GLU A 88 7.00 3.96 -9.12
CA GLU A 88 5.96 3.91 -10.14
C GLU A 88 4.65 3.35 -9.57
N ALA A 89 4.71 2.21 -8.88
CA ALA A 89 3.54 1.57 -8.29
C ALA A 89 2.84 2.43 -7.24
N VAL A 90 3.61 3.07 -6.33
CA VAL A 90 3.01 3.92 -5.28
C VAL A 90 2.47 5.21 -5.88
N ARG A 91 3.10 5.79 -6.90
CA ARG A 91 2.56 6.94 -7.63
C ARG A 91 1.22 6.61 -8.27
N ALA A 92 1.13 5.50 -8.98
CA ALA A 92 -0.12 5.03 -9.58
C ALA A 92 -1.21 4.78 -8.51
N LEU A 93 -0.82 4.21 -7.35
CA LEU A 93 -1.74 4.01 -6.25
C LEU A 93 -2.27 5.32 -5.65
N ILE A 94 -1.42 6.35 -5.54
CA ILE A 94 -1.82 7.69 -5.10
C ILE A 94 -2.82 8.30 -6.11
N ASP A 95 -2.54 8.21 -7.40
CA ASP A 95 -3.45 8.69 -8.45
C ASP A 95 -4.81 7.97 -8.39
N ILE A 96 -4.82 6.63 -8.25
CA ILE A 96 -6.05 5.83 -8.06
C ILE A 96 -6.80 6.27 -6.79
N GLY A 97 -6.11 6.44 -5.67
CA GLY A 97 -6.71 6.86 -4.41
C GLY A 97 -7.44 8.19 -4.52
N PHE A 98 -6.83 9.17 -5.16
CA PHE A 98 -7.41 10.50 -5.28
C PHE A 98 -8.41 10.64 -6.45
N ARG A 99 -8.09 10.09 -7.63
CA ARG A 99 -8.91 10.30 -8.85
C ARG A 99 -10.06 9.31 -8.97
N ASP A 100 -9.82 8.03 -8.68
CA ASP A 100 -10.77 6.95 -8.92
C ASP A 100 -11.57 6.62 -7.65
N VAL A 101 -10.89 6.47 -6.52
CA VAL A 101 -11.53 6.19 -5.23
C VAL A 101 -12.09 7.46 -4.58
N GLY A 102 -11.58 8.65 -4.95
CA GLY A 102 -12.08 9.94 -4.50
C GLY A 102 -11.71 10.29 -3.05
N LEU A 103 -10.62 9.75 -2.56
CA LEU A 103 -10.10 10.06 -1.23
C LEU A 103 -9.46 11.46 -1.21
N HIS A 104 -9.38 12.06 -0.04
CA HIS A 104 -8.72 13.35 0.19
C HIS A 104 -7.30 13.15 0.73
N ARG A 105 -7.07 12.10 1.51
CA ARG A 105 -5.82 11.89 2.25
C ARG A 105 -5.34 10.44 2.18
N LEU A 106 -4.05 10.26 1.99
CA LEU A 106 -3.39 8.96 2.01
C LEU A 106 -2.24 8.97 3.01
N GLU A 107 -2.19 7.94 3.87
CA GLU A 107 -1.18 7.81 4.93
C GLU A 107 -0.35 6.54 4.74
N ALA A 108 0.92 6.60 5.14
CA ALA A 108 1.79 5.43 5.24
C ALA A 108 2.43 5.37 6.62
N GLY A 109 2.25 4.26 7.32
CA GLY A 109 2.99 3.93 8.54
C GLY A 109 4.27 3.20 8.16
N ILE A 110 5.43 3.78 8.46
CA ILE A 110 6.73 3.23 8.06
C ILE A 110 7.63 3.10 9.30
N GLU A 111 8.18 1.90 9.52
CA GLU A 111 9.17 1.70 10.59
C GLU A 111 10.35 2.67 10.42
N PRO A 112 10.83 3.34 11.49
CA PRO A 112 11.89 4.37 11.41
C PRO A 112 13.17 3.89 10.74
N GLU A 113 13.51 2.60 10.86
CA GLU A 113 14.71 2.03 10.25
C GLU A 113 14.51 1.65 8.78
N ASN A 114 13.28 1.63 8.26
CA ASN A 114 13.00 1.32 6.87
C ASN A 114 13.29 2.52 5.95
N ARG A 115 14.59 2.88 5.86
CA ARG A 115 15.06 4.03 5.10
C ARG A 115 14.62 4.02 3.63
N ARG A 116 14.50 2.83 3.02
CA ARG A 116 14.09 2.72 1.60
C ARG A 116 12.66 3.18 1.41
N SER A 117 11.73 2.70 2.25
CA SER A 117 10.32 3.13 2.19
C SER A 117 10.17 4.60 2.56
N ILE A 118 10.95 5.12 3.50
CA ILE A 118 10.95 6.54 3.87
C ILE A 118 11.39 7.41 2.70
N LEU A 119 12.49 7.07 2.03
CA LEU A 119 12.97 7.82 0.86
C LEU A 119 11.97 7.77 -0.30
N LEU A 120 11.35 6.61 -0.52
CA LEU A 120 10.29 6.45 -1.52
C LEU A 120 9.10 7.35 -1.21
N ALA A 121 8.55 7.28 0.01
CA ALA A 121 7.42 8.10 0.45
C ALA A 121 7.70 9.60 0.24
N ARG A 122 8.86 10.08 0.73
CA ARG A 122 9.27 11.48 0.56
C ARG A 122 9.41 11.88 -0.91
N SER A 123 9.96 11.00 -1.76
CA SER A 123 10.11 11.26 -3.20
C SER A 123 8.81 11.38 -3.97
N LEU A 124 7.69 11.02 -3.34
CA LEU A 124 6.33 11.11 -3.85
C LEU A 124 5.48 12.19 -3.15
N GLY A 125 6.11 13.04 -2.34
CA GLY A 125 5.44 14.15 -1.69
C GLY A 125 4.83 13.84 -0.32
N LEU A 126 4.97 12.60 0.20
CA LEU A 126 4.48 12.33 1.55
C LEU A 126 5.33 13.05 2.59
N ARG A 127 4.69 13.87 3.42
CA ARG A 127 5.31 14.59 4.53
C ARG A 127 5.29 13.74 5.80
N LYS A 128 6.35 13.81 6.59
CA LYS A 128 6.36 13.20 7.92
C LYS A 128 5.53 14.06 8.88
N GLU A 129 4.53 13.49 9.51
CA GLU A 129 3.63 14.18 10.44
C GLU A 129 3.83 13.78 11.90
N GLY A 130 4.51 12.66 12.14
CA GLY A 130 4.73 12.24 13.52
C GLY A 130 5.31 10.83 13.66
N LEU A 131 5.24 10.32 14.89
CA LEU A 131 5.63 8.98 15.29
C LEU A 131 4.54 8.39 16.18
N LYS A 132 3.98 7.27 15.77
CA LYS A 132 3.10 6.43 16.60
C LYS A 132 3.97 5.40 17.31
N ARG A 133 4.09 5.50 18.63
CA ARG A 133 4.86 4.55 19.43
C ARG A 133 4.09 3.27 19.64
N ARG A 134 4.78 2.12 19.53
CA ARG A 134 4.21 0.79 19.74
C ARG A 134 2.89 0.61 18.97
N ALA A 135 2.89 1.03 17.71
CA ALA A 135 1.68 1.20 16.90
C ALA A 135 1.12 -0.12 16.36
N VAL A 136 1.98 -1.07 16.07
CA VAL A 136 1.59 -2.38 15.50
C VAL A 136 2.45 -3.50 16.09
N PHE A 137 1.85 -4.69 16.22
CA PHE A 137 2.56 -5.89 16.64
C PHE A 137 3.08 -6.64 15.40
N LEU A 138 4.40 -6.64 15.21
CA LEU A 138 5.07 -7.27 14.08
C LEU A 138 6.29 -8.04 14.57
N ARG A 139 6.49 -9.25 14.04
CA ARG A 139 7.68 -10.07 14.38
C ARG A 139 7.89 -10.20 15.89
N ASP A 140 6.80 -10.56 16.58
CA ASP A 140 6.75 -10.78 18.03
C ASP A 140 7.15 -9.59 18.90
N THR A 141 7.03 -8.37 18.35
CA THR A 141 7.27 -7.14 19.10
C THR A 141 6.36 -5.99 18.67
N TRP A 142 6.14 -5.05 19.57
CA TRP A 142 5.47 -3.78 19.26
C TRP A 142 6.46 -2.83 18.62
N VAL A 143 6.17 -2.36 17.40
CA VAL A 143 7.02 -1.47 16.62
C VAL A 143 6.43 -0.08 16.49
N ASP A 144 7.32 0.91 16.45
CA ASP A 144 6.97 2.29 16.19
C ASP A 144 6.75 2.50 14.68
N LEU A 145 5.83 3.41 14.32
CA LEU A 145 5.60 3.82 12.95
C LEU A 145 5.73 5.33 12.79
N GLY A 146 6.64 5.76 11.95
CA GLY A 146 6.63 7.12 11.40
C GLY A 146 5.40 7.30 10.51
N VAL A 147 4.61 8.34 10.77
CA VAL A 147 3.43 8.69 9.97
C VAL A 147 3.86 9.59 8.83
N TYR A 148 3.59 9.15 7.60
CA TYR A 148 3.84 9.91 6.38
C TYR A 148 2.52 10.07 5.64
N ALA A 149 2.20 11.29 5.21
CA ALA A 149 0.93 11.55 4.57
C ALA A 149 1.04 12.51 3.38
N VAL A 150 0.07 12.40 2.49
CA VAL A 150 -0.12 13.28 1.34
C VAL A 150 -1.61 13.52 1.15
N THR A 151 -2.00 14.74 0.81
CA THR A 151 -3.37 15.10 0.41
C THR A 151 -3.44 15.31 -1.11
N CYS A 152 -4.65 15.31 -1.65
CA CYS A 152 -4.83 15.54 -3.08
C CYS A 152 -4.31 16.92 -3.52
N GLU A 153 -4.40 17.94 -2.66
CA GLU A 153 -3.88 19.29 -2.94
C GLU A 153 -2.34 19.30 -3.03
N ASP A 154 -1.65 18.51 -2.21
CA ASP A 154 -0.19 18.42 -2.22
C ASP A 154 0.37 17.94 -3.57
N VAL A 155 -0.44 17.20 -4.34
CA VAL A 155 -0.08 16.67 -5.66
C VAL A 155 -0.85 17.34 -6.81
N GLY A 156 -1.53 18.46 -6.51
CA GLY A 156 -2.26 19.25 -7.51
C GLY A 156 -3.51 18.57 -8.08
N ILE A 157 -4.11 17.64 -7.33
CA ILE A 157 -5.37 16.99 -7.70
C ILE A 157 -6.51 17.66 -6.94
N PRO A 158 -7.49 18.27 -7.62
CA PRO A 158 -8.63 18.89 -6.93
C PRO A 158 -9.47 17.81 -6.25
N TRP A 159 -9.82 18.03 -4.99
CA TRP A 159 -10.73 17.13 -4.30
C TRP A 159 -12.15 17.25 -4.86
N LYS A 160 -12.76 16.12 -5.19
CA LYS A 160 -14.11 16.07 -5.80
C LYS A 160 -15.25 16.19 -4.78
N GLY A 161 -14.93 16.41 -3.50
CA GLY A 161 -15.93 16.44 -2.42
C GLY A 161 -16.27 15.03 -1.90
N MET A 162 -17.11 14.95 -0.88
CA MET A 162 -17.56 13.67 -0.33
C MET A 162 -18.35 12.89 -1.38
N ALA A 163 -17.96 11.65 -1.62
CA ALA A 163 -18.75 10.75 -2.44
C ALA A 163 -20.17 10.66 -1.86
N LYS A 164 -21.18 10.90 -2.68
CA LYS A 164 -22.56 10.65 -2.26
C LYS A 164 -22.69 9.17 -1.92
N PRO A 165 -23.31 8.79 -0.79
CA PRO A 165 -23.57 7.40 -0.51
C PRO A 165 -24.32 6.79 -1.70
N SER A 166 -23.84 5.66 -2.22
CA SER A 166 -24.58 4.90 -3.24
C SER A 166 -25.96 4.63 -2.71
N PRO A 167 -27.03 4.86 -3.48
CA PRO A 167 -28.36 4.43 -3.08
C PRO A 167 -28.34 2.92 -2.83
N ARG A 168 -28.85 2.51 -1.68
CA ARG A 168 -28.96 1.10 -1.28
C ARG A 168 -29.95 0.36 -2.18
#